data_1963bd181d5ee24853f753f1abf28b51
#
_entry.id   1963bd181d5ee24853f753f1abf28b51
#
_cell.length_a   1.000
_cell.length_b   1.000
_cell.length_c   1.000
_cell.angle_alpha   90.00
_cell.angle_beta   90.00
_cell.angle_gamma   90.00
#
_symmetry.space_group_name_H-M   'P 1'
#
loop_
_entity.id
_entity.type
_entity.pdbx_description
1 polymer ?
#
loop_
_entity_poly.entity_id
_entity_poly.type
_entity_poly.pdbx_seq_one_letter_code
_entity_poly.pdbx_strand_id
1 'polypeptide(L)'
;NEFLQQKELIVYTEGRTSQRSNFYAKGTGNFKNGRLIVLVDEYSASASEIVTGAIQDWDRGVVVGRRTFGKGLVQRPIELPDGSMIRLTIARYYTPSGRCIQKPYDHTANLDGRGLSKDDGQEKYNMELVDRFNRGEMMHADSIHFPDSLKNSTKKLKRTVYGGGGIMPDYFVPIDTTQYTDYHRNLVAKGVVIKATTKYIEKNRKELQEKYKLSLIHISEPTRLGMIS
;
A
#
# COMPACT_ATOMS: atom_id res chain seq x y z
N ASN A 1 -1.83 -18.51 -4.72
CA ASN A 1 -2.22 -19.88 -5.16
C ASN A 1 -3.42 -20.42 -4.40
N GLU A 2 -3.68 -19.94 -3.17
CA GLU A 2 -4.72 -20.48 -2.30
C GLU A 2 -6.15 -20.26 -2.85
N PHE A 3 -6.39 -19.11 -3.45
CA PHE A 3 -7.74 -18.66 -3.82
C PHE A 3 -8.07 -18.76 -5.31
N LEU A 4 -7.07 -18.93 -6.17
CA LEU A 4 -7.22 -18.86 -7.63
C LEU A 4 -7.09 -20.23 -8.28
N GLN A 5 -7.76 -20.41 -9.42
CA GLN A 5 -7.67 -21.61 -10.23
C GLN A 5 -6.31 -21.69 -10.96
N GLN A 6 -5.96 -22.88 -11.39
CA GLN A 6 -4.73 -23.08 -12.16
C GLN A 6 -4.71 -22.19 -13.41
N LYS A 7 -3.55 -21.59 -13.72
CA LYS A 7 -3.33 -20.68 -14.86
C LYS A 7 -4.10 -19.34 -14.79
N GLU A 8 -4.82 -19.02 -13.72
CA GLU A 8 -5.32 -17.67 -13.52
C GLU A 8 -4.13 -16.74 -13.22
N LEU A 9 -4.05 -15.63 -13.94
CA LEU A 9 -3.00 -14.62 -13.72
C LEU A 9 -3.17 -13.98 -12.35
N ILE A 10 -2.12 -13.96 -11.54
CA ILE A 10 -2.12 -13.28 -10.24
C ILE A 10 -1.75 -11.81 -10.44
N VAL A 11 -0.66 -11.56 -11.16
CA VAL A 11 -0.07 -10.23 -11.37
C VAL A 11 0.89 -10.31 -12.54
N TYR A 12 1.12 -9.21 -13.22
CA TYR A 12 2.28 -9.06 -14.10
C TYR A 12 3.06 -7.81 -13.76
N THR A 13 4.34 -7.82 -14.12
CA THR A 13 5.23 -6.68 -13.98
C THR A 13 5.69 -6.21 -15.34
N GLU A 14 5.79 -4.91 -15.54
CA GLU A 14 6.26 -4.31 -16.78
C GLU A 14 6.91 -2.95 -16.49
N GLY A 15 8.00 -2.64 -17.18
CA GLY A 15 8.75 -1.40 -17.05
C GLY A 15 9.31 -0.93 -18.38
N ARG A 16 9.86 0.29 -18.41
CA ARG A 16 10.42 0.88 -19.64
C ARG A 16 11.50 0.01 -20.28
N THR A 17 12.36 -0.59 -19.45
CA THR A 17 13.47 -1.47 -19.88
C THR A 17 13.29 -2.89 -19.38
N SER A 18 12.26 -3.17 -18.61
CA SER A 18 11.96 -4.49 -18.07
C SER A 18 10.78 -5.09 -18.82
N GLN A 19 11.03 -6.18 -19.55
CA GLN A 19 9.98 -6.88 -20.28
C GLN A 19 8.89 -7.39 -19.36
N ARG A 20 7.69 -7.54 -19.89
CA ARG A 20 6.54 -8.06 -19.16
C ARG A 20 6.80 -9.46 -18.64
N SER A 21 6.63 -9.66 -17.34
CA SER A 21 6.72 -10.95 -16.65
C SER A 21 5.38 -11.27 -15.98
N ASN A 22 4.81 -12.42 -16.32
CA ASN A 22 3.51 -12.86 -15.84
C ASN A 22 3.65 -13.90 -14.73
N PHE A 23 2.88 -13.78 -13.66
CA PHE A 23 2.85 -14.70 -12.52
C PHE A 23 1.47 -15.35 -12.43
N TYR A 24 1.42 -16.65 -12.61
CA TYR A 24 0.17 -17.42 -12.66
C TYR A 24 -0.02 -18.28 -11.42
N ALA A 25 -1.27 -18.51 -11.06
CA ALA A 25 -1.64 -19.44 -10.00
C ALA A 25 -1.35 -20.88 -10.42
N LYS A 26 -0.78 -21.66 -9.50
CA LYS A 26 -0.52 -23.11 -9.69
C LYS A 26 -1.77 -23.95 -9.46
N GLY A 27 -2.80 -23.39 -8.84
CA GLY A 27 -4.05 -24.09 -8.52
C GLY A 27 -3.92 -25.17 -7.45
N THR A 28 -2.89 -25.10 -6.62
CA THR A 28 -2.63 -26.08 -5.56
C THR A 28 -3.32 -25.75 -4.23
N GLY A 29 -3.97 -24.58 -4.13
CA GLY A 29 -4.61 -24.12 -2.91
C GLY A 29 -5.91 -24.87 -2.59
N ASN A 30 -6.30 -24.86 -1.33
CA ASN A 30 -7.47 -25.57 -0.83
C ASN A 30 -8.74 -24.70 -0.83
N PHE A 31 -8.61 -23.37 -0.91
CA PHE A 31 -9.72 -22.44 -0.85
C PHE A 31 -10.04 -21.76 -2.20
N LYS A 32 -10.01 -22.54 -3.29
CA LYS A 32 -10.35 -22.06 -4.65
C LYS A 32 -11.82 -21.78 -4.85
N ASN A 33 -12.67 -22.44 -4.08
CA ASN A 33 -14.11 -22.33 -4.11
C ASN A 33 -14.63 -21.84 -2.75
N GLY A 34 -15.93 -21.53 -2.67
CA GLY A 34 -16.55 -21.02 -1.46
C GLY A 34 -16.56 -19.48 -1.41
N ARG A 35 -17.22 -18.94 -0.40
CA ARG A 35 -17.39 -17.50 -0.22
C ARG A 35 -16.10 -16.89 0.33
N LEU A 36 -15.60 -15.84 -0.29
CA LEU A 36 -14.38 -15.14 0.08
C LEU A 36 -14.65 -13.64 0.23
N ILE A 37 -14.32 -13.09 1.37
CA ILE A 37 -14.35 -11.65 1.64
C ILE A 37 -12.93 -11.23 2.00
N VAL A 38 -12.44 -10.16 1.39
CA VAL A 38 -11.14 -9.56 1.67
C VAL A 38 -11.36 -8.20 2.31
N LEU A 39 -10.87 -8.03 3.52
CA LEU A 39 -10.94 -6.76 4.24
C LEU A 39 -9.70 -5.93 3.92
N VAL A 40 -9.90 -4.67 3.56
CA VAL A 40 -8.82 -3.74 3.20
C VAL A 40 -9.06 -2.35 3.80
N ASP A 41 -7.98 -1.63 3.98
CA ASP A 41 -7.97 -0.24 4.41
C ASP A 41 -6.89 0.57 3.68
N GLU A 42 -6.75 1.84 4.03
CA GLU A 42 -5.77 2.78 3.47
C GLU A 42 -4.32 2.39 3.75
N TYR A 43 -4.06 1.48 4.69
CA TYR A 43 -2.72 0.96 5.02
C TYR A 43 -2.40 -0.35 4.29
N SER A 44 -3.40 -0.99 3.71
CA SER A 44 -3.21 -2.20 2.91
C SER A 44 -2.39 -1.86 1.67
N ALA A 45 -1.19 -2.42 1.54
CA ALA A 45 -0.21 -2.01 0.54
C ALA A 45 0.55 -3.20 -0.09
N SER A 46 1.14 -2.96 -1.27
CA SER A 46 2.11 -3.87 -1.91
C SER A 46 1.54 -5.28 -2.19
N ALA A 47 2.09 -6.32 -1.55
CA ALA A 47 1.63 -7.71 -1.74
C ALA A 47 0.14 -7.90 -1.41
N SER A 48 -0.36 -7.20 -0.40
CA SER A 48 -1.79 -7.21 -0.06
C SER A 48 -2.64 -6.68 -1.20
N GLU A 49 -2.18 -5.64 -1.91
CA GLU A 49 -2.86 -5.07 -3.07
C GLU A 49 -2.81 -6.01 -4.29
N ILE A 50 -1.71 -6.75 -4.46
CA ILE A 50 -1.59 -7.78 -5.50
C ILE A 50 -2.63 -8.88 -5.27
N VAL A 51 -2.74 -9.39 -4.04
CA VAL A 51 -3.72 -10.43 -3.69
C VAL A 51 -5.14 -9.92 -3.86
N THR A 52 -5.44 -8.76 -3.30
CA THR A 52 -6.77 -8.12 -3.37
C THR A 52 -7.18 -7.85 -4.81
N GLY A 53 -6.28 -7.26 -5.60
CA GLY A 53 -6.53 -6.96 -7.01
C GLY A 53 -6.77 -8.20 -7.84
N ALA A 54 -6.02 -9.28 -7.62
CA ALA A 54 -6.23 -10.55 -8.31
C ALA A 54 -7.59 -11.18 -7.95
N ILE A 55 -7.97 -11.19 -6.68
CA ILE A 55 -9.26 -11.70 -6.21
C ILE A 55 -10.42 -10.91 -6.82
N GLN A 56 -10.33 -9.57 -6.79
CA GLN A 56 -11.35 -8.69 -7.36
C GLN A 56 -11.46 -8.85 -8.87
N ASP A 57 -10.33 -8.85 -9.59
CA ASP A 57 -10.32 -8.92 -11.05
C ASP A 57 -10.83 -10.26 -11.60
N TRP A 58 -10.63 -11.34 -10.88
CA TRP A 58 -11.20 -12.66 -11.23
C TRP A 58 -12.63 -12.86 -10.73
N ASP A 59 -13.23 -11.87 -10.08
CA ASP A 59 -14.54 -12.00 -9.43
C ASP A 59 -14.59 -13.22 -8.47
N ARG A 60 -13.43 -13.52 -7.84
CA ARG A 60 -13.29 -14.66 -6.94
C ARG A 60 -13.87 -14.40 -5.56
N GLY A 61 -13.88 -13.16 -5.14
CA GLY A 61 -14.37 -12.73 -3.84
C GLY A 61 -14.80 -11.28 -3.86
N VAL A 62 -15.27 -10.82 -2.71
CA VAL A 62 -15.73 -9.45 -2.47
C VAL A 62 -14.69 -8.71 -1.64
N VAL A 63 -14.36 -7.50 -2.05
CA VAL A 63 -13.44 -6.61 -1.34
C VAL A 63 -14.25 -5.59 -0.54
N VAL A 64 -14.00 -5.52 0.76
CA VAL A 64 -14.76 -4.68 1.70
C VAL A 64 -13.81 -3.77 2.48
N GLY A 65 -14.15 -2.50 2.63
CA GLY A 65 -13.35 -1.56 3.41
C GLY A 65 -13.15 -0.20 2.73
N ARG A 66 -11.91 0.28 2.70
CA ARG A 66 -11.52 1.55 2.07
C ARG A 66 -10.46 1.31 0.99
N ARG A 67 -10.29 2.31 0.11
CA ARG A 67 -9.27 2.25 -0.95
C ARG A 67 -7.88 2.01 -0.35
N THR A 68 -7.15 1.07 -0.91
CA THR A 68 -5.81 0.69 -0.46
C THR A 68 -4.76 1.77 -0.74
N PHE A 69 -3.54 1.56 -0.30
CA PHE A 69 -2.48 2.57 -0.32
C PHE A 69 -2.01 2.97 -1.72
N GLY A 70 -1.91 2.01 -2.64
CA GLY A 70 -1.40 2.27 -4.00
C GLY A 70 0.12 2.14 -4.13
N LYS A 71 0.73 1.09 -3.54
CA LYS A 71 2.17 0.80 -3.64
C LYS A 71 2.43 -0.33 -4.63
N GLY A 72 2.68 0.02 -5.88
CA GLY A 72 2.80 -0.92 -6.99
C GLY A 72 4.13 -0.86 -7.75
N LEU A 73 5.25 -0.49 -7.10
CA LEU A 73 6.58 -0.45 -7.72
C LEU A 73 7.38 -1.71 -7.46
N VAL A 74 8.05 -2.20 -8.51
CA VAL A 74 9.06 -3.25 -8.42
C VAL A 74 10.42 -2.59 -8.25
N GLN A 75 11.08 -2.87 -7.13
CA GLN A 75 12.39 -2.32 -6.81
C GLN A 75 13.43 -3.43 -6.77
N ARG A 76 14.58 -3.18 -7.37
CA ARG A 76 15.74 -4.08 -7.39
C ARG A 76 16.89 -3.46 -6.59
N PRO A 77 17.44 -4.15 -5.59
CA PRO A 77 18.69 -3.74 -4.97
C PRO A 77 19.86 -3.97 -5.91
N ILE A 78 20.78 -3.03 -5.96
CA ILE A 78 22.03 -3.08 -6.73
C ILE A 78 23.15 -2.77 -5.76
N GLU A 79 24.05 -3.71 -5.54
CA GLU A 79 25.24 -3.53 -4.71
C GLU A 79 26.28 -2.70 -5.46
N LEU A 80 26.90 -1.78 -4.75
CA LEU A 80 28.00 -0.95 -5.24
C LEU A 80 29.36 -1.51 -4.75
N PRO A 81 30.48 -1.14 -5.42
CA PRO A 81 31.82 -1.66 -5.09
C PRO A 81 32.27 -1.39 -3.65
N ASP A 82 31.74 -0.37 -3.00
CA ASP A 82 32.04 0.02 -1.60
C ASP A 82 31.18 -0.73 -0.57
N GLY A 83 30.33 -1.69 -1.02
CA GLY A 83 29.39 -2.43 -0.18
C GLY A 83 28.10 -1.68 0.14
N SER A 84 27.94 -0.46 -0.32
CA SER A 84 26.65 0.23 -0.25
C SER A 84 25.65 -0.32 -1.28
N MET A 85 24.36 0.04 -1.14
CA MET A 85 23.30 -0.53 -1.98
C MET A 85 22.35 0.56 -2.49
N ILE A 86 22.09 0.54 -3.78
CA ILE A 86 21.05 1.36 -4.41
C ILE A 86 19.80 0.52 -4.60
N ARG A 87 18.63 1.07 -4.24
CA ARG A 87 17.33 0.46 -4.54
C ARG A 87 16.68 1.19 -5.73
N LEU A 88 16.70 0.54 -6.89
CA LEU A 88 16.21 1.12 -8.13
C LEU A 88 14.82 0.58 -8.50
N THR A 89 13.89 1.46 -8.84
CA THR A 89 12.61 1.08 -9.43
C THR A 89 12.81 0.67 -10.90
N ILE A 90 12.44 -0.56 -11.24
CA ILE A 90 12.63 -1.14 -12.57
C ILE A 90 11.32 -1.44 -13.32
N ALA A 91 10.21 -1.60 -12.61
CA ALA A 91 8.92 -1.95 -13.20
C ALA A 91 7.75 -1.53 -12.28
N ARG A 92 6.53 -1.69 -12.78
CA ARG A 92 5.28 -1.54 -12.02
C ARG A 92 4.54 -2.86 -11.96
N TYR A 93 3.73 -3.04 -10.92
CA TYR A 93 2.79 -4.15 -10.80
C TYR A 93 1.45 -3.80 -11.43
N TYR A 94 0.92 -4.76 -12.18
CA TYR A 94 -0.39 -4.67 -12.81
C TYR A 94 -1.23 -5.88 -12.44
N THR A 95 -2.50 -5.64 -12.15
CA THR A 95 -3.48 -6.69 -11.83
C THR A 95 -3.91 -7.47 -13.08
N PRO A 96 -4.64 -8.59 -12.96
CA PRO A 96 -5.12 -9.36 -14.11
C PRO A 96 -5.93 -8.55 -15.13
N SER A 97 -6.69 -7.55 -14.69
CA SER A 97 -7.47 -6.68 -15.59
C SER A 97 -6.62 -5.68 -16.39
N GLY A 98 -5.35 -5.49 -15.97
CA GLY A 98 -4.43 -4.53 -16.59
C GLY A 98 -4.28 -3.22 -15.81
N ARG A 99 -4.93 -3.09 -14.66
CA ARG A 99 -4.80 -1.87 -13.81
C ARG A 99 -3.43 -1.78 -13.17
N CYS A 100 -2.83 -0.60 -13.24
CA CYS A 100 -1.67 -0.28 -12.43
C CYS A 100 -2.09 -0.03 -10.99
N ILE A 101 -1.45 -0.71 -10.03
CA ILE A 101 -1.71 -0.52 -8.59
C ILE A 101 -1.12 0.81 -8.11
N GLN A 102 0.03 1.21 -8.69
CA GLN A 102 0.79 2.37 -8.24
C GLN A 102 -0.02 3.66 -8.33
N LYS A 103 -0.13 4.36 -7.21
CA LYS A 103 -0.65 5.74 -7.20
C LYS A 103 0.28 6.69 -7.96
N PRO A 104 -0.23 7.79 -8.55
CA PRO A 104 0.60 8.76 -9.22
C PRO A 104 1.72 9.27 -8.31
N TYR A 105 2.91 9.38 -8.86
CA TYR A 105 4.03 10.06 -8.25
C TYR A 105 4.15 11.42 -8.93
N ASP A 106 3.99 12.48 -8.18
CA ASP A 106 4.12 13.82 -8.72
C ASP A 106 5.60 14.12 -8.97
N HIS A 107 6.00 14.00 -10.24
CA HIS A 107 7.37 14.33 -10.67
C HIS A 107 7.54 15.82 -11.02
N THR A 108 6.54 16.66 -10.77
CA THR A 108 6.63 18.11 -10.95
C THR A 108 7.42 18.78 -9.82
N ALA A 109 8.23 18.01 -9.08
CA ALA A 109 9.23 18.58 -8.21
C ALA A 109 10.10 19.54 -9.02
N ASN A 110 10.06 20.81 -8.68
CA ASN A 110 10.92 21.83 -9.25
C ASN A 110 12.37 21.34 -9.16
N LEU A 111 12.91 20.93 -10.30
CA LEU A 111 14.33 20.69 -10.42
C LEU A 111 15.00 22.02 -10.08
N ASP A 112 15.78 22.07 -9.01
CA ASP A 112 16.69 23.20 -8.87
C ASP A 112 17.57 23.22 -10.12
N GLY A 113 18.11 24.35 -10.48
CA GLY A 113 18.94 24.51 -11.69
C GLY A 113 20.14 23.55 -11.79
N ARG A 114 20.30 22.60 -10.86
CA ARG A 114 21.31 21.55 -10.79
C ARG A 114 20.75 20.15 -11.04
N GLY A 115 19.44 20.04 -11.36
CA GLY A 115 18.79 18.77 -11.63
C GLY A 115 18.49 17.91 -10.39
N LEU A 116 18.70 18.45 -9.18
CA LEU A 116 18.35 17.82 -7.92
C LEU A 116 16.91 18.17 -7.57
N SER A 117 16.04 17.17 -7.43
CA SER A 117 14.69 17.42 -6.93
C SER A 117 14.79 17.87 -5.48
N LYS A 118 14.21 19.03 -5.17
CA LYS A 118 13.83 19.29 -3.78
C LYS A 118 12.84 18.22 -3.37
N ASP A 119 12.96 17.74 -2.13
CA ASP A 119 12.30 16.55 -1.56
C ASP A 119 10.75 16.63 -1.45
N ASP A 120 10.12 17.57 -2.15
CA ASP A 120 8.68 17.83 -2.13
C ASP A 120 7.83 16.63 -2.61
N GLY A 121 8.38 15.79 -3.48
CA GLY A 121 7.67 14.63 -4.01
C GLY A 121 7.51 13.50 -3.01
N GLN A 122 8.50 13.27 -2.13
CA GLN A 122 8.44 12.26 -1.08
C GLN A 122 7.52 12.73 0.06
N GLU A 123 7.58 14.00 0.40
CA GLU A 123 6.71 14.59 1.42
C GLU A 123 5.24 14.54 0.97
N LYS A 124 4.92 14.97 -0.24
CA LYS A 124 3.58 14.85 -0.84
C LYS A 124 3.10 13.40 -0.90
N TYR A 125 3.99 12.46 -1.25
CA TYR A 125 3.66 11.04 -1.28
C TYR A 125 3.30 10.51 0.11
N ASN A 126 4.00 10.96 1.15
CA ASN A 126 3.76 10.58 2.54
C ASN A 126 2.50 11.25 3.11
N MET A 127 2.22 12.50 2.69
CA MET A 127 1.06 13.27 3.13
C MET A 127 -0.24 12.89 2.41
N GLU A 128 -0.19 12.08 1.36
CA GLU A 128 -1.36 11.72 0.56
C GLU A 128 -2.50 11.09 1.39
N LEU A 129 -2.20 10.31 2.41
CA LEU A 129 -3.23 9.75 3.30
C LEU A 129 -3.96 10.85 4.10
N VAL A 130 -3.24 11.87 4.52
CA VAL A 130 -3.84 13.04 5.19
C VAL A 130 -4.72 13.81 4.23
N ASP A 131 -4.28 13.99 3.00
CA ASP A 131 -5.05 14.66 1.94
C ASP A 131 -6.31 13.86 1.59
N ARG A 132 -6.24 12.53 1.51
CA ARG A 132 -7.40 11.65 1.33
C ARG A 132 -8.42 11.82 2.44
N PHE A 133 -7.94 11.88 3.68
CA PHE A 133 -8.81 12.13 4.83
C PHE A 133 -9.46 13.51 4.75
N ASN A 134 -8.68 14.54 4.48
CA ASN A 134 -9.17 15.94 4.40
C ASN A 134 -10.19 16.14 3.26
N ARG A 135 -10.07 15.40 2.16
CA ARG A 135 -11.04 15.39 1.05
C ARG A 135 -12.30 14.56 1.37
N GLY A 136 -12.39 13.94 2.54
CA GLY A 136 -13.52 13.11 2.94
C GLY A 136 -13.52 11.70 2.32
N GLU A 137 -12.47 11.30 1.61
CA GLU A 137 -12.39 10.01 0.93
C GLU A 137 -12.53 8.81 1.86
N MET A 138 -12.11 8.95 3.11
CA MET A 138 -12.22 7.88 4.10
C MET A 138 -13.59 7.81 4.77
N MET A 139 -14.44 8.82 4.57
CA MET A 139 -15.77 8.93 5.18
C MET A 139 -16.90 8.73 4.17
N HIS A 140 -16.67 9.10 2.90
CA HIS A 140 -17.70 9.10 1.86
C HIS A 140 -17.19 8.47 0.58
N ALA A 141 -17.85 7.41 0.11
CA ALA A 141 -17.50 6.74 -1.14
C ALA A 141 -17.58 7.67 -2.35
N ASP A 142 -18.52 8.60 -2.36
CA ASP A 142 -18.77 9.55 -3.45
C ASP A 142 -17.66 10.63 -3.59
N SER A 143 -16.78 10.74 -2.60
CA SER A 143 -15.63 11.66 -2.67
C SER A 143 -14.50 11.12 -3.55
N ILE A 144 -14.60 9.88 -4.04
CA ILE A 144 -13.55 9.22 -4.81
C ILE A 144 -13.90 9.29 -6.30
N HIS A 145 -13.10 10.05 -7.04
CA HIS A 145 -13.27 10.21 -8.48
C HIS A 145 -12.06 9.68 -9.22
N PHE A 146 -12.28 8.78 -10.16
CA PHE A 146 -11.25 8.28 -11.06
C PHE A 146 -11.55 8.73 -12.50
N PRO A 147 -10.51 9.17 -13.26
CA PRO A 147 -10.66 9.43 -14.68
C PRO A 147 -11.12 8.18 -15.44
N ASP A 148 -11.94 8.33 -16.46
CA ASP A 148 -12.38 7.23 -17.31
C ASP A 148 -11.22 6.49 -18.00
N SER A 149 -10.10 7.15 -18.23
CA SER A 149 -8.87 6.56 -18.77
C SER A 149 -8.27 5.44 -17.87
N LEU A 150 -8.62 5.42 -16.60
CA LEU A 150 -8.17 4.40 -15.62
C LEU A 150 -9.18 3.26 -15.43
N LYS A 151 -10.28 3.30 -16.17
CA LYS A 151 -11.36 2.32 -16.10
C LYS A 151 -10.95 1.01 -16.74
N ASN A 152 -11.20 -0.08 -16.04
CA ASN A 152 -10.97 -1.45 -16.49
C ASN A 152 -12.19 -2.31 -16.14
N SER A 153 -12.18 -3.56 -16.58
CA SER A 153 -13.27 -4.51 -16.31
C SER A 153 -12.73 -5.81 -15.70
N THR A 154 -13.45 -6.35 -14.73
CA THR A 154 -13.15 -7.67 -14.17
C THR A 154 -13.28 -8.77 -15.23
N LYS A 155 -12.66 -9.93 -15.00
CA LYS A 155 -12.52 -10.97 -16.02
C LYS A 155 -13.81 -11.74 -16.30
N LYS A 156 -14.58 -12.07 -15.27
CA LYS A 156 -15.79 -12.92 -15.38
C LYS A 156 -17.06 -12.08 -15.49
N LEU A 157 -17.34 -11.24 -14.50
CA LEU A 157 -18.59 -10.49 -14.40
C LEU A 157 -18.58 -9.14 -15.13
N LYS A 158 -17.42 -8.71 -15.65
CA LYS A 158 -17.25 -7.43 -16.36
C LYS A 158 -17.62 -6.20 -15.53
N ARG A 159 -17.48 -6.30 -14.22
CA ARG A 159 -17.69 -5.16 -13.31
C ARG A 159 -16.62 -4.10 -13.57
N THR A 160 -17.00 -2.84 -13.44
CA THR A 160 -16.05 -1.73 -13.56
C THR A 160 -15.13 -1.69 -12.34
N VAL A 161 -13.83 -1.56 -12.61
CA VAL A 161 -12.76 -1.38 -11.61
C VAL A 161 -11.80 -0.31 -12.11
N TYR A 162 -11.10 0.36 -11.20
CA TYR A 162 -10.21 1.48 -11.53
C TYR A 162 -8.78 1.18 -11.13
N GLY A 163 -7.83 1.71 -11.90
CA GLY A 163 -6.40 1.66 -11.64
C GLY A 163 -5.84 3.01 -11.17
N GLY A 164 -4.51 3.08 -11.01
CA GLY A 164 -3.80 4.34 -10.77
C GLY A 164 -3.90 4.90 -9.36
N GLY A 165 -4.12 4.07 -8.35
CA GLY A 165 -4.16 4.58 -6.99
C GLY A 165 -4.65 3.59 -5.94
N GLY A 166 -4.15 2.37 -5.98
CA GLY A 166 -4.58 1.29 -5.09
C GLY A 166 -5.79 0.53 -5.62
N ILE A 167 -6.37 -0.31 -4.77
CA ILE A 167 -7.54 -1.12 -5.05
C ILE A 167 -8.76 -0.49 -4.37
N MET A 168 -9.74 -0.13 -5.17
CA MET A 168 -11.02 0.36 -4.67
C MET A 168 -11.87 -0.83 -4.21
N PRO A 169 -12.45 -0.82 -2.98
CA PRO A 169 -13.29 -1.91 -2.51
C PRO A 169 -14.61 -1.98 -3.27
N ASP A 170 -15.21 -3.17 -3.29
CA ASP A 170 -16.56 -3.38 -3.84
C ASP A 170 -17.64 -2.82 -2.90
N TYR A 171 -17.39 -2.93 -1.59
CA TYR A 171 -18.23 -2.34 -0.54
C TYR A 171 -17.41 -1.42 0.34
N PHE A 172 -17.74 -0.16 0.32
CA PHE A 172 -17.09 0.85 1.12
C PHE A 172 -17.56 0.80 2.58
N VAL A 173 -16.59 0.87 3.50
CA VAL A 173 -16.84 1.01 4.94
C VAL A 173 -16.12 2.26 5.42
N PRO A 174 -16.83 3.27 5.92
CA PRO A 174 -16.20 4.51 6.37
C PRO A 174 -15.31 4.27 7.59
N ILE A 175 -14.34 5.17 7.78
CA ILE A 175 -13.52 5.16 8.99
C ILE A 175 -14.38 5.52 10.20
N ASP A 176 -14.19 4.78 11.28
CA ASP A 176 -14.80 5.15 12.57
C ASP A 176 -14.08 6.36 13.16
N THR A 177 -14.74 7.49 13.14
CA THR A 177 -14.20 8.75 13.69
C THR A 177 -14.56 8.97 15.15
N THR A 178 -15.36 8.11 15.75
CA THR A 178 -15.84 8.27 17.14
C THR A 178 -14.74 7.98 18.17
N GLN A 179 -13.77 7.13 17.80
CA GLN A 179 -12.67 6.72 18.69
C GLN A 179 -11.52 7.73 18.76
N TYR A 180 -11.40 8.64 17.79
CA TYR A 180 -10.29 9.58 17.69
C TYR A 180 -10.76 11.01 17.51
N THR A 181 -10.42 11.87 18.46
CA THR A 181 -10.71 13.32 18.38
C THR A 181 -9.85 13.98 17.29
N ASP A 182 -10.26 15.17 16.82
CA ASP A 182 -9.44 15.99 15.89
C ASP A 182 -8.07 16.31 16.48
N TYR A 183 -8.03 16.53 17.80
CA TYR A 183 -6.78 16.75 18.52
C TYR A 183 -5.83 15.56 18.40
N HIS A 184 -6.32 14.34 18.62
CA HIS A 184 -5.52 13.13 18.49
C HIS A 184 -5.00 12.94 17.04
N ARG A 185 -5.87 13.12 16.04
CA ARG A 185 -5.48 13.06 14.63
C ARG A 185 -4.37 14.05 14.28
N ASN A 186 -4.49 15.29 14.75
CA ASN A 186 -3.47 16.33 14.57
C ASN A 186 -2.13 15.99 15.25
N LEU A 187 -2.15 15.41 16.45
CA LEU A 187 -0.94 14.96 17.13
C LEU A 187 -0.20 13.87 16.34
N VAL A 188 -0.95 12.90 15.83
CA VAL A 188 -0.39 11.79 15.03
C VAL A 188 0.16 12.33 13.71
N ALA A 189 -0.60 13.14 12.98
CA ALA A 189 -0.19 13.73 11.71
C ALA A 189 1.09 14.58 11.82
N LYS A 190 1.22 15.34 12.90
CA LYS A 190 2.42 16.15 13.18
C LYS A 190 3.60 15.32 13.73
N GLY A 191 3.43 14.01 13.88
CA GLY A 191 4.45 13.12 14.42
C GLY A 191 4.84 13.42 15.87
N VAL A 192 3.99 14.11 16.63
CA VAL A 192 4.28 14.51 18.01
C VAL A 192 4.48 13.29 18.91
N VAL A 193 3.67 12.26 18.72
CA VAL A 193 3.77 11.00 19.48
C VAL A 193 5.14 10.35 19.23
N ILE A 194 5.53 10.22 17.95
CA ILE A 194 6.83 9.64 17.56
C ILE A 194 7.97 10.46 18.16
N LYS A 195 7.96 11.79 18.02
CA LYS A 195 8.98 12.67 18.57
C LYS A 195 9.08 12.55 20.10
N ALA A 196 7.95 12.50 20.79
CA ALA A 196 7.92 12.35 22.25
C ALA A 196 8.48 10.98 22.68
N THR A 197 8.09 9.90 21.99
CA THR A 197 8.58 8.55 22.25
C THR A 197 10.09 8.44 22.01
N THR A 198 10.57 8.96 20.88
CA THR A 198 12.01 8.98 20.58
C THR A 198 12.80 9.71 21.67
N LYS A 199 12.35 10.91 22.04
CA LYS A 199 13.00 11.69 23.10
C LYS A 199 12.99 10.97 24.46
N TYR A 200 11.89 10.29 24.78
CA TYR A 200 11.80 9.48 26.00
C TYR A 200 12.78 8.31 25.98
N ILE A 201 12.85 7.56 24.87
CA ILE A 201 13.76 6.43 24.69
C ILE A 201 15.22 6.91 24.77
N GLU A 202 15.57 8.01 24.12
CA GLU A 202 16.93 8.57 24.17
C GLU A 202 17.33 8.93 25.60
N LYS A 203 16.44 9.61 26.32
CA LYS A 203 16.68 10.02 27.71
C LYS A 203 16.84 8.83 28.67
N ASN A 204 16.08 7.76 28.47
CA ASN A 204 16.01 6.63 29.39
C ASN A 204 16.66 5.35 28.80
N ARG A 205 17.52 5.49 27.78
CA ARG A 205 18.08 4.37 27.00
C ARG A 205 18.70 3.28 27.87
N LYS A 206 19.54 3.65 28.82
CA LYS A 206 20.24 2.68 29.69
C LYS A 206 19.28 1.89 30.56
N GLU A 207 18.35 2.57 31.23
CA GLU A 207 17.33 1.95 32.07
C GLU A 207 16.44 0.99 31.27
N LEU A 208 16.00 1.42 30.05
CA LEU A 208 15.17 0.60 29.18
C LEU A 208 15.92 -0.65 28.69
N GLN A 209 17.21 -0.54 28.36
CA GLN A 209 18.02 -1.69 27.96
C GLN A 209 18.21 -2.71 29.09
N GLU A 210 18.45 -2.24 30.31
CA GLU A 210 18.57 -3.12 31.48
C GLU A 210 17.25 -3.81 31.81
N LYS A 211 16.14 -3.08 31.79
CA LYS A 211 14.83 -3.56 32.16
C LYS A 211 14.28 -4.59 31.18
N TYR A 212 14.45 -4.37 29.88
CA TYR A 212 13.82 -5.22 28.87
C TYR A 212 14.76 -6.21 28.19
N LYS A 213 16.08 -6.05 28.35
CA LYS A 213 17.13 -6.92 27.73
C LYS A 213 16.93 -7.16 26.23
N LEU A 214 16.20 -6.30 25.55
CA LEU A 214 15.84 -6.35 24.13
C LEU A 214 16.38 -5.13 23.40
N SER A 215 16.52 -5.25 22.07
CA SER A 215 16.78 -4.09 21.23
C SER A 215 15.69 -3.04 21.40
N LEU A 216 16.04 -1.77 21.41
CA LEU A 216 15.09 -0.65 21.52
C LEU A 216 14.03 -0.64 20.42
N ILE A 217 14.30 -1.27 19.27
CA ILE A 217 13.33 -1.42 18.19
C ILE A 217 12.13 -2.30 18.61
N HIS A 218 12.33 -3.26 19.50
CA HIS A 218 11.26 -4.09 20.04
C HIS A 218 10.39 -3.36 21.08
N ILE A 219 10.88 -2.26 21.63
CA ILE A 219 10.13 -1.41 22.57
C ILE A 219 9.27 -0.40 21.81
N SER A 220 9.74 0.07 20.65
CA SER A 220 9.03 1.05 19.81
C SER A 220 7.98 0.44 18.87
N GLU A 221 7.99 -0.90 18.67
CA GLU A 221 7.04 -1.62 17.80
C GLU A 221 6.33 -2.77 18.54
N PRO A 222 5.61 -2.54 19.65
CA PRO A 222 4.93 -3.61 20.37
C PRO A 222 3.81 -4.28 19.56
N THR A 223 3.37 -3.67 18.47
CA THR A 223 2.25 -4.15 17.65
C THR A 223 2.62 -5.19 16.60
N ARG A 224 3.90 -5.36 16.25
CA ARG A 224 4.31 -6.37 15.27
C ARG A 224 4.33 -7.81 15.81
N LEU A 225 4.50 -8.00 17.10
CA LEU A 225 4.53 -9.33 17.74
C LEU A 225 3.15 -9.94 17.96
N GLY A 226 2.08 -9.16 17.94
CA GLY A 226 0.69 -9.62 18.09
C GLY A 226 0.03 -10.09 16.79
N MET A 227 0.68 -9.96 15.64
CA MET A 227 0.13 -10.34 14.33
C MET A 227 0.70 -11.65 13.76
N ILE A 228 1.50 -12.38 14.52
CA ILE A 228 2.13 -13.66 14.08
C ILE A 228 1.69 -14.85 14.95
N SER A 229 0.60 -14.72 15.68
CA SER A 229 -0.03 -15.88 16.34
C SER A 229 -1.38 -16.21 15.74
#